data_5fc449fe87de0a2873a95ba50e3a7059
#
_entry.id   5fc449fe87de0a2873a95ba50e3a7059
#
_cell.length_a   1.000
_cell.length_b   1.000
_cell.length_c   1.000
_cell.angle_alpha   90.00
_cell.angle_beta   90.00
_cell.angle_gamma   90.00
#
_symmetry.space_group_name_H-M   'P 1'
#
loop_
_entity.id
_entity.type
_entity.pdbx_description
1 polymer ?
#
loop_
_entity_poly.entity_id
_entity_poly.type
_entity_poly.pdbx_seq_one_letter_code
_entity_poly.pdbx_strand_id
1 'polypeptide(L)'
;PMELDEFNVLAAAVRDMPSPEKQLPKLKALLKQFEVQDIATAISLTECLDDYVLTPEISSPQETAIDQLHFMTDDHSVELLISHVNLYAYGCDLIREDNAVLSPYGLLHRADYQPMLSPMQETQKMEMKMK
;
A
#
# COMPACT_ATOMS: atom_id res chain seq x y z
N PRO A 1 15.04 -4.95 23.22
CA PRO A 1 13.85 -4.51 23.93
C PRO A 1 13.42 -3.12 23.54
N MET A 2 12.13 -2.93 23.50
CA MET A 2 11.53 -1.64 23.21
C MET A 2 11.76 -0.66 24.33
N GLU A 3 12.22 0.53 23.99
CA GLU A 3 12.27 1.60 24.99
C GLU A 3 10.85 2.13 25.21
N LEU A 4 10.52 2.38 26.46
CA LEU A 4 9.19 2.84 26.85
C LEU A 4 8.81 4.16 26.16
N ASP A 5 9.77 5.06 25.99
CA ASP A 5 9.55 6.36 25.36
C ASP A 5 9.15 6.19 23.88
N GLU A 6 9.84 5.31 23.15
CA GLU A 6 9.51 5.04 21.74
C GLU A 6 8.12 4.42 21.61
N PHE A 7 7.78 3.49 22.50
CA PHE A 7 6.46 2.89 22.52
C PHE A 7 5.40 3.95 22.76
N ASN A 8 5.63 4.87 23.71
CA ASN A 8 4.67 5.92 24.01
C ASN A 8 4.49 6.88 22.84
N VAL A 9 5.56 7.20 22.11
CA VAL A 9 5.49 8.05 20.92
C VAL A 9 4.65 7.38 19.83
N LEU A 10 4.88 6.09 19.59
CA LEU A 10 4.11 5.34 18.60
C LEU A 10 2.63 5.26 19.00
N ALA A 11 2.34 4.96 20.27
CA ALA A 11 0.98 4.87 20.76
C ALA A 11 0.25 6.22 20.62
N ALA A 12 0.94 7.33 20.91
CA ALA A 12 0.37 8.66 20.74
C ALA A 12 0.12 8.97 19.27
N ALA A 13 1.04 8.61 18.37
CA ALA A 13 0.87 8.82 16.94
C ALA A 13 -0.35 8.07 16.40
N VAL A 14 -0.54 6.84 16.83
CA VAL A 14 -1.71 6.04 16.43
C VAL A 14 -3.00 6.63 17.00
N ARG A 15 -2.99 7.00 18.27
CA ARG A 15 -4.17 7.56 18.94
C ARG A 15 -4.61 8.88 18.31
N ASP A 16 -3.65 9.75 17.97
CA ASP A 16 -3.92 11.08 17.45
C ASP A 16 -4.06 11.12 15.92
N MET A 17 -4.02 9.95 15.28
CA MET A 17 -4.10 9.81 13.83
C MET A 17 -5.46 10.30 13.31
N PRO A 18 -5.49 11.19 12.29
CA PRO A 18 -6.75 11.60 11.68
C PRO A 18 -7.38 10.43 10.93
N SER A 19 -8.71 10.32 11.01
CA SER A 19 -9.47 9.25 10.36
C SER A 19 -8.89 7.86 10.63
N PRO A 20 -8.82 7.41 11.91
CA PRO A 20 -8.16 6.14 12.24
C PRO A 20 -8.78 4.94 11.54
N GLU A 21 -10.06 4.97 11.20
CA GLU A 21 -10.73 3.87 10.49
C GLU A 21 -10.09 3.63 9.12
N LYS A 22 -9.57 4.67 8.46
CA LYS A 22 -8.93 4.58 7.14
C LYS A 22 -7.42 4.41 7.26
N GLN A 23 -6.80 5.10 8.20
CA GLN A 23 -5.35 5.15 8.32
C GLN A 23 -4.77 3.92 9.01
N LEU A 24 -5.50 3.36 9.98
CA LEU A 24 -4.99 2.21 10.72
C LEU A 24 -4.82 0.96 9.84
N PRO A 25 -5.77 0.59 8.96
CA PRO A 25 -5.52 -0.51 8.02
C PRO A 25 -4.33 -0.25 7.10
N LYS A 26 -4.14 1.00 6.64
CA LYS A 26 -3.00 1.38 5.82
C LYS A 26 -1.69 1.18 6.58
N LEU A 27 -1.63 1.63 7.83
CA LEU A 27 -0.45 1.44 8.67
C LEU A 27 -0.16 -0.05 8.87
N LYS A 28 -1.19 -0.84 9.16
CA LYS A 28 -1.02 -2.29 9.32
C LYS A 28 -0.48 -2.96 8.06
N ALA A 29 -0.99 -2.55 6.89
CA ALA A 29 -0.54 -3.07 5.62
C ALA A 29 0.94 -2.74 5.39
N LEU A 30 1.35 -1.50 5.69
CA LEU A 30 2.74 -1.07 5.54
C LEU A 30 3.68 -1.81 6.49
N LEU A 31 3.27 -1.96 7.75
CA LEU A 31 4.06 -2.69 8.74
C LEU A 31 4.31 -4.12 8.29
N LYS A 32 3.31 -4.76 7.71
CA LYS A 32 3.43 -6.12 7.22
C LYS A 32 4.27 -6.18 5.94
N GLN A 33 4.05 -5.26 5.00
CA GLN A 33 4.76 -5.25 3.73
C GLN A 33 6.26 -5.06 3.91
N PHE A 34 6.67 -4.19 4.82
CA PHE A 34 8.08 -3.90 5.07
C PHE A 34 8.67 -4.79 6.16
N GLU A 35 7.90 -5.71 6.72
CA GLU A 35 8.33 -6.60 7.79
C GLU A 35 8.99 -5.83 8.93
N VAL A 36 8.33 -4.75 9.36
CA VAL A 36 8.86 -3.83 10.37
C VAL A 36 8.99 -4.53 11.72
N GLN A 37 10.18 -4.47 12.31
CA GLN A 37 10.47 -5.11 13.58
C GLN A 37 10.90 -4.13 14.67
N ASP A 38 11.11 -2.86 14.31
CA ASP A 38 11.53 -1.85 15.27
C ASP A 38 10.53 -0.70 15.32
N ILE A 39 10.47 -0.05 16.47
CA ILE A 39 9.50 1.03 16.72
C ILE A 39 9.87 2.29 15.96
N ALA A 40 11.17 2.58 15.81
CA ALA A 40 11.60 3.78 15.09
C ALA A 40 11.08 3.78 13.65
N THR A 41 11.16 2.64 12.95
CA THR A 41 10.62 2.51 11.60
C THR A 41 9.11 2.63 11.59
N ALA A 42 8.43 2.04 12.58
CA ALA A 42 6.97 2.16 12.69
C ALA A 42 6.54 3.61 12.87
N ILE A 43 7.24 4.37 13.70
CA ILE A 43 6.97 5.80 13.88
C ILE A 43 7.17 6.56 12.58
N SER A 44 8.25 6.27 11.85
CA SER A 44 8.51 6.91 10.56
C SER A 44 7.37 6.65 9.57
N LEU A 45 6.81 5.45 9.57
CA LEU A 45 5.68 5.12 8.70
C LEU A 45 4.43 5.90 9.08
N THR A 46 4.18 6.14 10.38
CA THR A 46 3.01 6.95 10.77
C THR A 46 3.13 8.38 10.26
N GLU A 47 4.34 8.87 10.07
CA GLU A 47 4.57 10.24 9.59
C GLU A 47 4.45 10.37 8.07
N CYS A 48 4.53 9.24 7.33
CA CYS A 48 4.49 9.27 5.86
C CYS A 48 3.33 8.46 5.28
N LEU A 49 2.24 8.30 6.03
CA LEU A 49 1.07 7.55 5.54
C LEU A 49 0.48 8.15 4.26
N ASP A 50 0.57 9.48 4.09
CA ASP A 50 0.03 10.14 2.92
C ASP A 50 0.81 9.83 1.63
N ASP A 51 2.01 9.26 1.76
CA ASP A 51 2.80 8.83 0.61
C ASP A 51 2.32 7.51 0.02
N TYR A 52 1.37 6.84 0.69
CA TYR A 52 0.85 5.53 0.29
C TYR A 52 -0.65 5.57 0.16
N VAL A 53 -1.18 4.70 -0.72
CA VAL A 53 -2.62 4.55 -0.94
C VAL A 53 -3.01 3.11 -0.69
N LEU A 54 -4.03 2.91 0.12
CA LEU A 54 -4.63 1.60 0.33
C LEU A 54 -6.04 1.60 -0.24
N THR A 55 -6.34 0.61 -1.09
CA THR A 55 -7.68 0.40 -1.64
C THR A 55 -8.26 -0.86 -0.99
N PRO A 56 -9.04 -0.71 0.10
CA PRO A 56 -9.45 -1.87 0.89
C PRO A 56 -10.44 -2.78 0.17
N GLU A 57 -11.14 -2.30 -0.84
CA GLU A 57 -12.11 -3.09 -1.61
C GLU A 57 -11.45 -4.11 -2.53
N ILE A 58 -10.16 -3.95 -2.84
CA ILE A 58 -9.45 -4.83 -3.77
C ILE A 58 -8.65 -5.86 -2.99
N SER A 59 -9.02 -7.13 -3.12
CA SER A 59 -8.36 -8.23 -2.43
C SER A 59 -7.77 -9.28 -3.38
N SER A 60 -7.88 -9.09 -4.69
CA SER A 60 -7.38 -10.06 -5.66
C SER A 60 -6.98 -9.37 -6.98
N PRO A 61 -6.12 -10.03 -7.79
CA PRO A 61 -5.82 -9.49 -9.12
C PRO A 61 -7.06 -9.34 -10.00
N GLN A 62 -8.01 -10.25 -9.89
CA GLN A 62 -9.26 -10.17 -10.66
C GLN A 62 -10.04 -8.90 -10.33
N GLU A 63 -10.13 -8.56 -9.04
CA GLU A 63 -10.82 -7.34 -8.62
C GLU A 63 -10.10 -6.09 -9.13
N THR A 64 -8.77 -6.10 -9.15
CA THR A 64 -7.98 -5.01 -9.74
C THR A 64 -8.33 -4.82 -11.21
N ALA A 65 -8.39 -5.92 -11.96
CA ALA A 65 -8.73 -5.89 -13.38
C ALA A 65 -10.15 -5.37 -13.61
N ILE A 66 -11.11 -5.85 -12.83
CA ILE A 66 -12.50 -5.43 -12.95
C ILE A 66 -12.64 -3.94 -12.65
N ASP A 67 -11.99 -3.46 -11.60
CA ASP A 67 -12.01 -2.05 -11.24
C ASP A 67 -11.47 -1.18 -12.37
N GLN A 68 -10.36 -1.59 -12.99
CA GLN A 68 -9.78 -0.87 -14.12
C GLN A 68 -10.72 -0.86 -15.32
N LEU A 69 -11.38 -1.97 -15.61
CA LEU A 69 -12.34 -2.04 -16.72
C LEU A 69 -13.52 -1.10 -16.49
N HIS A 70 -14.03 -1.00 -15.25
CA HIS A 70 -15.11 -0.06 -14.93
C HIS A 70 -14.67 1.39 -15.11
N PHE A 71 -13.41 1.68 -14.90
CA PHE A 71 -12.86 3.02 -15.13
C PHE A 71 -12.74 3.33 -16.62
N MET A 72 -12.41 2.33 -17.43
CA MET A 72 -12.12 2.51 -18.86
C MET A 72 -13.35 2.48 -19.75
N THR A 73 -14.41 1.78 -19.35
CA THR A 73 -15.57 1.56 -20.22
C THR A 73 -16.85 1.43 -19.41
N ASP A 74 -17.99 1.25 -20.10
CA ASP A 74 -19.28 1.13 -19.46
C ASP A 74 -19.53 -0.26 -18.88
N ASP A 75 -20.55 -0.38 -18.03
CA ASP A 75 -20.86 -1.63 -17.33
C ASP A 75 -21.22 -2.77 -18.28
N HIS A 76 -21.90 -2.49 -19.39
CA HIS A 76 -22.26 -3.50 -20.37
C HIS A 76 -21.02 -4.10 -21.02
N SER A 77 -20.07 -3.25 -21.41
CA SER A 77 -18.80 -3.69 -21.99
C SER A 77 -17.96 -4.47 -20.98
N VAL A 78 -17.99 -4.07 -19.71
CA VAL A 78 -17.30 -4.82 -18.66
C VAL A 78 -17.86 -6.23 -18.55
N GLU A 79 -19.17 -6.41 -18.55
CA GLU A 79 -19.77 -7.73 -18.49
C GLU A 79 -19.33 -8.63 -19.65
N LEU A 80 -19.25 -8.07 -20.86
CA LEU A 80 -18.77 -8.81 -22.03
C LEU A 80 -17.29 -9.20 -21.87
N LEU A 81 -16.45 -8.26 -21.41
CA LEU A 81 -15.03 -8.51 -21.28
C LEU A 81 -14.70 -9.52 -20.18
N ILE A 82 -15.45 -9.51 -19.08
CA ILE A 82 -15.24 -10.45 -17.97
C ILE A 82 -15.29 -11.90 -18.46
N SER A 83 -16.15 -12.20 -19.45
CA SER A 83 -16.30 -13.55 -19.98
C SER A 83 -15.17 -13.96 -20.93
N HIS A 84 -14.37 -13.01 -21.44
CA HIS A 84 -13.42 -13.26 -22.51
C HIS A 84 -11.97 -12.89 -22.19
N VAL A 85 -11.72 -12.19 -21.09
CA VAL A 85 -10.40 -11.73 -20.70
C VAL A 85 -9.89 -12.57 -19.53
N ASN A 86 -8.58 -12.90 -19.55
CA ASN A 86 -7.96 -13.52 -18.39
C ASN A 86 -7.75 -12.44 -17.34
N LEU A 87 -8.73 -12.27 -16.46
CA LEU A 87 -8.76 -11.22 -15.44
C LEU A 87 -7.59 -11.36 -14.46
N TYR A 88 -7.21 -12.58 -14.12
CA TYR A 88 -6.09 -12.80 -13.21
C TYR A 88 -4.78 -12.26 -13.81
N ALA A 89 -4.49 -12.65 -15.04
CA ALA A 89 -3.27 -12.21 -15.73
C ALA A 89 -3.25 -10.70 -15.93
N TYR A 90 -4.38 -10.13 -16.35
CA TYR A 90 -4.50 -8.69 -16.54
C TYR A 90 -4.30 -7.95 -15.23
N GLY A 91 -4.95 -8.42 -14.15
CA GLY A 91 -4.80 -7.81 -12.83
C GLY A 91 -3.38 -7.86 -12.31
N CYS A 92 -2.68 -8.99 -12.50
CA CYS A 92 -1.27 -9.11 -12.11
C CYS A 92 -0.39 -8.11 -12.85
N ASP A 93 -0.65 -7.91 -14.15
CA ASP A 93 0.09 -6.93 -14.94
C ASP A 93 -0.15 -5.51 -14.44
N LEU A 94 -1.40 -5.16 -14.12
CA LEU A 94 -1.74 -3.84 -13.58
C LEU A 94 -1.05 -3.59 -12.25
N ILE A 95 -1.06 -4.59 -11.36
CA ILE A 95 -0.42 -4.47 -10.04
C ILE A 95 1.08 -4.24 -10.23
N ARG A 96 1.71 -4.98 -11.12
CA ARG A 96 3.14 -4.84 -11.38
C ARG A 96 3.47 -3.48 -12.00
N GLU A 97 2.68 -3.02 -12.96
CA GLU A 97 2.90 -1.71 -13.60
C GLU A 97 2.79 -0.56 -12.62
N ASP A 98 1.88 -0.67 -11.65
CA ASP A 98 1.68 0.37 -10.64
C ASP A 98 2.62 0.23 -9.44
N ASN A 99 3.52 -0.76 -9.45
CA ASN A 99 4.39 -1.08 -8.31
C ASN A 99 3.58 -1.32 -7.04
N ALA A 100 2.39 -1.89 -7.19
CA ALA A 100 1.47 -2.16 -6.09
C ALA A 100 1.68 -3.55 -5.52
N VAL A 101 1.14 -3.79 -4.33
CA VAL A 101 1.13 -5.11 -3.70
C VAL A 101 -0.25 -5.37 -3.12
N LEU A 102 -0.67 -6.63 -3.13
CA LEU A 102 -1.89 -7.04 -2.45
C LEU A 102 -1.55 -7.41 -1.01
N SER A 103 -2.19 -6.72 -0.07
CA SER A 103 -2.03 -7.01 1.35
C SER A 103 -3.32 -7.63 1.89
N PRO A 104 -3.30 -8.22 3.10
CA PRO A 104 -4.54 -8.68 3.74
C PRO A 104 -5.55 -7.56 3.97
N TYR A 105 -5.14 -6.30 3.87
CA TYR A 105 -5.99 -5.13 4.13
C TYR A 105 -6.45 -4.45 2.84
N GLY A 106 -5.97 -4.89 1.67
CA GLY A 106 -6.33 -4.33 0.39
C GLY A 106 -5.12 -4.08 -0.51
N LEU A 107 -5.35 -3.46 -1.66
CA LEU A 107 -4.30 -3.12 -2.62
C LEU A 107 -3.53 -1.89 -2.11
N LEU A 108 -2.22 -2.02 -2.03
CA LEU A 108 -1.34 -0.99 -1.46
C LEU A 108 -0.32 -0.54 -2.50
N HIS A 109 -0.15 0.77 -2.67
CA HIS A 109 0.89 1.32 -3.55
C HIS A 109 1.29 2.72 -3.07
N ARG A 110 2.42 3.23 -3.58
CA ARG A 110 2.80 4.62 -3.32
C ARG A 110 1.91 5.56 -4.13
N ALA A 111 1.64 6.73 -3.58
CA ALA A 111 0.84 7.75 -4.26
C ALA A 111 1.47 8.20 -5.57
N ASP A 112 2.81 8.12 -5.69
CA ASP A 112 3.54 8.48 -6.88
C ASP A 112 3.81 7.30 -7.83
N TYR A 113 3.27 6.12 -7.53
CA TYR A 113 3.45 4.88 -8.31
C TYR A 113 4.88 4.42 -8.46
N GLN A 114 5.78 4.90 -7.60
CA GLN A 114 7.17 4.43 -7.57
C GLN A 114 7.27 3.13 -6.77
N PRO A 115 8.37 2.37 -6.92
CA PRO A 115 8.56 1.14 -6.16
C PRO A 115 8.49 1.40 -4.66
N MET A 116 7.86 0.46 -3.92
CA MET A 116 7.69 0.59 -2.48
C MET A 116 8.98 0.17 -1.77
N LEU A 117 9.66 1.15 -1.21
CA LEU A 117 10.86 0.93 -0.40
C LEU A 117 10.55 1.36 1.04
N SER A 118 11.05 0.59 2.01
CA SER A 118 10.94 1.00 3.41
C SER A 118 11.75 2.29 3.63
N PRO A 119 11.46 3.05 4.70
CA PRO A 119 12.23 4.26 4.98
C PRO A 119 13.75 4.03 5.03
N MET A 120 14.19 2.89 5.54
CA MET A 120 15.62 2.55 5.56
C MET A 120 16.16 2.31 4.15
N GLN A 121 15.41 1.61 3.30
CA GLN A 121 15.81 1.34 1.92
C GLN A 121 15.87 2.63 1.10
N GLU A 122 14.96 3.55 1.32
CA GLU A 122 14.98 4.86 0.65
C GLU A 122 16.22 5.66 1.05
N THR A 123 16.59 5.64 2.32
CA THR A 123 17.78 6.31 2.80
C THR A 123 19.03 5.75 2.13
N GLN A 124 19.15 4.43 2.07
CA GLN A 124 20.28 3.77 1.40
C GLN A 124 20.35 4.13 -0.08
N LYS A 125 19.19 4.17 -0.75
CA LYS A 125 19.13 4.55 -2.16
C LYS A 125 19.59 5.99 -2.38
N MET A 126 19.21 6.91 -1.50
CA MET A 126 19.64 8.29 -1.58
C MET A 126 21.17 8.42 -1.36
N GLU A 127 21.72 7.70 -0.39
CA GLU A 127 23.15 7.68 -0.14
C GLU A 127 23.92 7.18 -1.37
N MET A 128 23.42 6.14 -2.01
CA MET A 128 24.05 5.60 -3.22
C MET A 128 24.03 6.61 -4.37
N LYS A 129 22.95 7.40 -4.49
CA LYS A 129 22.85 8.43 -5.53
C LYS A 129 23.79 9.61 -5.30
N MET A 130 24.13 9.88 -4.05
CA MET A 130 25.00 11.01 -3.70
C MET A 130 26.49 10.71 -3.89
N LYS A 131 26.82 9.48 -4.16
CA LYS A 131 28.17 9.08 -4.47
C LYS A 131 28.40 9.07 -5.97
#